data_8d9e9b5cc5f48eb92beeb1211d3d7534
#
_entry.id   8d9e9b5cc5f48eb92beeb1211d3d7534
#
_cell.length_a   1.000
_cell.length_b   1.000
_cell.length_c   1.000
_cell.angle_alpha   90.00
_cell.angle_beta   90.00
_cell.angle_gamma   90.00
#
_symmetry.space_group_name_H-M   'P 1'
#
loop_
_entity.id
_entity.type
_entity.pdbx_description
1 polymer ?
#
loop_
_entity_poly.entity_id
_entity_poly.type
_entity_poly.pdbx_seq_one_letter_code
_entity_poly.pdbx_strand_id
1 'polypeptide(L)'
;MLAAMPAYNPAFRPAFSGRKRSVFSFEEAHGSIMSSNQYETLLKDIYERGAHKSDRTGTGTRSLFGCQMRFPLADGFPLVTTKKLHLRSIIYELLWFLSGSTNIKYLHDHKVTIWDEWADENGELGPVYGRQWRAWPTSDGRTIDQISEVLERIKKNPDSRRL
;
A
#
# COMPACT_ATOMS: atom_id res chain seq x y z
N MET A 1 12.23 24.42 2.95
CA MET A 1 12.47 24.23 4.40
C MET A 1 11.80 22.91 4.77
N LEU A 2 12.55 21.79 4.71
CA LEU A 2 12.03 20.48 5.06
C LEU A 2 11.88 20.40 6.58
N ALA A 3 10.65 20.32 7.05
CA ALA A 3 10.39 19.98 8.45
C ALA A 3 10.81 18.50 8.66
N ALA A 4 11.76 18.29 9.57
CA ALA A 4 12.24 16.97 9.95
C ALA A 4 11.08 16.12 10.49
N MET A 5 10.89 14.93 9.93
CA MET A 5 10.01 13.93 10.51
C MET A 5 10.55 13.54 11.90
N PRO A 6 9.71 13.42 12.93
CA PRO A 6 10.16 12.92 14.22
C PRO A 6 10.64 11.47 14.09
N ALA A 7 11.77 11.17 14.73
CA ALA A 7 12.37 9.85 14.76
C ALA A 7 11.41 8.81 15.36
N TYR A 8 11.42 7.62 14.75
CA TYR A 8 10.69 6.45 15.24
C TYR A 8 11.09 6.15 16.71
N ASN A 9 10.11 6.11 17.61
CA ASN A 9 10.32 5.77 19.02
C ASN A 9 9.91 4.31 19.26
N PRO A 10 10.87 3.39 19.50
CA PRO A 10 10.58 1.97 19.71
C PRO A 10 9.92 1.63 21.06
N ALA A 11 9.65 2.62 21.92
CA ALA A 11 9.09 2.42 23.26
C ALA A 11 7.55 2.49 23.32
N PHE A 12 6.84 2.64 22.21
CA PHE A 12 5.38 2.67 22.23
C PHE A 12 4.83 1.24 22.25
N ARG A 13 4.64 0.68 23.46
CA ARG A 13 3.80 -0.50 23.71
C ARG A 13 2.41 -0.03 24.14
N PRO A 14 1.36 -0.27 23.38
CA PRO A 14 0.00 -0.03 23.87
C PRO A 14 -0.32 -1.03 24.99
N ALA A 15 -0.70 -0.52 26.15
CA ALA A 15 -1.20 -1.31 27.27
C ALA A 15 -2.63 -1.79 26.94
N PHE A 16 -2.80 -3.04 26.54
CA PHE A 16 -4.09 -3.68 26.48
C PHE A 16 -4.48 -4.20 27.86
N SER A 17 -5.38 -3.51 28.55
CA SER A 17 -6.03 -3.95 29.78
C SER A 17 -7.22 -4.86 29.43
N GLY A 18 -7.10 -6.08 29.79
CA GLY A 18 -8.02 -7.12 30.21
C GLY A 18 -9.45 -7.24 29.64
N ARG A 19 -9.65 -8.16 28.68
CA ARG A 19 -10.79 -9.09 28.71
C ARG A 19 -10.33 -10.47 28.27
N LYS A 20 -10.45 -11.46 29.19
CA LYS A 20 -10.24 -12.88 28.89
C LYS A 20 -11.27 -13.31 27.85
N ARG A 21 -10.86 -13.41 26.60
CA ARG A 21 -11.51 -14.27 25.61
C ARG A 21 -10.65 -15.53 25.52
N SER A 22 -11.30 -16.69 25.50
CA SER A 22 -10.67 -17.98 25.33
C SER A 22 -9.61 -17.91 24.22
N VAL A 23 -8.36 -18.02 24.64
CA VAL A 23 -7.22 -18.07 23.75
C VAL A 23 -7.27 -19.42 23.08
N PHE A 24 -7.69 -19.48 21.82
CA PHE A 24 -7.21 -20.53 20.95
C PHE A 24 -5.70 -20.44 21.01
N SER A 25 -5.05 -21.46 21.55
CA SER A 25 -3.61 -21.46 21.73
C SER A 25 -2.94 -21.41 20.37
N PHE A 26 -2.29 -20.29 20.10
CA PHE A 26 -1.54 -20.01 18.88
C PHE A 26 -0.25 -20.85 18.80
N GLU A 27 0.03 -21.65 19.83
CA GLU A 27 1.25 -22.46 19.95
C GLU A 27 1.23 -23.79 19.19
N GLU A 28 0.06 -24.31 18.82
CA GLU A 28 0.00 -25.57 18.08
C GLU A 28 0.16 -25.44 16.56
N ALA A 29 0.25 -24.20 16.02
CA ALA A 29 0.44 -23.97 14.60
C ALA A 29 1.91 -23.68 14.19
N HIS A 30 2.85 -23.75 15.14
CA HIS A 30 4.28 -23.48 14.87
C HIS A 30 5.12 -24.74 14.62
N GLY A 31 4.51 -25.83 14.21
CA GLY A 31 5.21 -26.92 13.57
C GLY A 31 5.68 -26.48 12.19
N SER A 32 6.98 -26.16 12.08
CA SER A 32 7.78 -26.16 10.83
C SER A 32 6.98 -26.04 9.52
N ILE A 33 6.34 -24.92 9.28
CA ILE A 33 5.87 -24.55 7.97
C ILE A 33 6.89 -23.55 7.46
N MET A 34 7.78 -24.00 6.55
CA MET A 34 8.35 -23.10 5.55
C MET A 34 7.17 -22.25 5.08
N SER A 35 7.24 -20.94 5.26
CA SER A 35 6.13 -20.05 4.97
C SER A 35 5.73 -20.25 3.51
N SER A 36 4.69 -21.05 3.28
CA SER A 36 4.13 -21.18 1.94
C SER A 36 3.76 -19.74 1.54
N ASN A 37 4.36 -19.26 0.48
CA ASN A 37 4.09 -17.92 -0.01
C ASN A 37 2.59 -17.85 -0.30
N GLN A 38 1.83 -17.15 0.56
CA GLN A 38 0.37 -17.04 0.43
C GLN A 38 -0.06 -16.57 -0.95
N TYR A 39 0.77 -15.74 -1.57
CA TYR A 39 0.55 -15.26 -2.93
C TYR A 39 0.64 -16.41 -3.95
N GLU A 40 1.66 -17.27 -3.87
CA GLU A 40 1.81 -18.43 -4.77
C GLU A 40 0.70 -19.45 -4.57
N THR A 41 0.32 -19.68 -3.31
CA THR A 41 -0.81 -20.56 -2.99
C THR A 41 -2.11 -20.04 -3.62
N LEU A 42 -2.40 -18.74 -3.47
CA LEU A 42 -3.57 -18.13 -4.08
C LEU A 42 -3.49 -18.17 -5.61
N LEU A 43 -2.33 -17.93 -6.19
CA LEU A 43 -2.14 -18.00 -7.64
C LEU A 43 -2.41 -19.40 -8.19
N LYS A 44 -1.94 -20.43 -7.49
CA LYS A 44 -2.22 -21.83 -7.81
C LYS A 44 -3.71 -22.14 -7.71
N ASP A 45 -4.37 -21.73 -6.65
CA ASP A 45 -5.81 -21.90 -6.46
C ASP A 45 -6.61 -21.25 -7.60
N ILE A 46 -6.24 -20.02 -8.00
CA ILE A 46 -6.90 -19.33 -9.13
C ILE A 46 -6.67 -20.11 -10.43
N TYR A 47 -5.46 -20.60 -10.66
CA TYR A 47 -5.13 -21.37 -11.85
C TYR A 47 -5.92 -22.69 -11.93
N GLU A 48 -6.04 -23.43 -10.83
CA GLU A 48 -6.69 -24.74 -10.78
C GLU A 48 -8.22 -24.65 -10.71
N ARG A 49 -8.76 -23.71 -9.92
CA ARG A 49 -10.18 -23.66 -9.56
C ARG A 49 -10.91 -22.40 -10.05
N GLY A 50 -10.17 -21.43 -10.61
CA GLY A 50 -10.73 -20.18 -11.06
C GLY A 50 -11.71 -20.34 -12.24
N ALA A 51 -12.84 -19.65 -12.15
CA ALA A 51 -13.79 -19.57 -13.26
C ALA A 51 -13.15 -18.84 -14.45
N HIS A 52 -13.22 -19.45 -15.62
CA HIS A 52 -12.73 -18.84 -16.85
C HIS A 52 -13.71 -17.75 -17.32
N LYS A 53 -13.16 -16.60 -17.72
CA LYS A 53 -13.91 -15.51 -18.34
C LYS A 53 -13.19 -15.04 -19.59
N SER A 54 -13.93 -14.76 -20.65
CA SER A 54 -13.40 -14.08 -21.82
C SER A 54 -13.10 -12.61 -21.52
N ASP A 55 -12.14 -12.05 -22.22
CA ASP A 55 -11.83 -10.63 -22.21
C ASP A 55 -11.72 -10.06 -23.62
N ARG A 56 -11.54 -8.73 -23.73
CA ARG A 56 -11.45 -8.04 -25.04
C ARG A 56 -10.18 -8.39 -25.83
N THR A 57 -9.16 -8.97 -25.19
CA THR A 57 -7.87 -9.32 -25.82
C THR A 57 -7.87 -10.74 -26.37
N GLY A 58 -8.89 -11.56 -26.06
CA GLY A 58 -8.99 -12.96 -26.47
C GLY A 58 -8.12 -13.92 -25.63
N THR A 59 -7.31 -13.42 -24.70
CA THR A 59 -6.48 -14.24 -23.81
C THR A 59 -7.33 -14.92 -22.73
N GLY A 60 -8.35 -14.22 -22.25
CA GLY A 60 -9.21 -14.64 -21.16
C GLY A 60 -8.55 -14.45 -19.79
N THR A 61 -9.34 -14.64 -18.74
CA THR A 61 -8.90 -14.56 -17.35
C THR A 61 -9.47 -15.73 -16.55
N ARG A 62 -8.79 -16.06 -15.43
CA ARG A 62 -9.34 -16.94 -14.39
C ARG A 62 -9.51 -16.16 -13.12
N SER A 63 -10.59 -16.36 -12.40
CA SER A 63 -10.88 -15.64 -11.17
C SER A 63 -11.55 -16.50 -10.12
N LEU A 64 -11.18 -16.27 -8.86
CA LEU A 64 -11.90 -16.73 -7.68
C LEU A 64 -12.45 -15.52 -6.95
N PHE A 65 -13.64 -15.65 -6.36
CA PHE A 65 -14.26 -14.61 -5.55
C PHE A 65 -13.94 -14.81 -4.08
N GLY A 66 -13.67 -13.71 -3.36
CA GLY A 66 -13.59 -13.72 -1.91
C GLY A 66 -12.32 -14.34 -1.32
N CYS A 67 -11.19 -14.31 -2.02
CA CYS A 67 -9.92 -14.76 -1.49
C CYS A 67 -9.32 -13.74 -0.51
N GLN A 68 -8.67 -14.24 0.55
CA GLN A 68 -8.03 -13.41 1.57
C GLN A 68 -6.60 -13.89 1.84
N MET A 69 -5.67 -12.96 1.95
CA MET A 69 -4.31 -13.16 2.46
C MET A 69 -4.09 -12.34 3.72
N ARG A 70 -3.28 -12.84 4.66
CA ARG A 70 -2.98 -12.17 5.92
C ARG A 70 -1.48 -12.11 6.12
N PHE A 71 -0.96 -10.90 6.35
CA PHE A 71 0.47 -10.65 6.54
C PHE A 71 0.70 -9.96 7.88
N PRO A 72 1.38 -10.62 8.85
CA PRO A 72 1.81 -9.95 10.07
C PRO A 72 2.91 -8.95 9.72
N LEU A 73 2.64 -7.65 9.82
CA LEU A 73 3.63 -6.62 9.47
C LEU A 73 4.84 -6.61 10.42
N ALA A 74 4.72 -7.23 11.60
CA ALA A 74 5.84 -7.45 12.51
C ALA A 74 6.95 -8.33 11.90
N ASP A 75 6.60 -9.22 10.94
CA ASP A 75 7.54 -10.08 10.24
C ASP A 75 8.23 -9.37 9.07
N GLY A 76 7.85 -8.13 8.81
CA GLY A 76 8.37 -7.30 7.73
C GLY A 76 7.33 -6.95 6.67
N PHE A 77 7.76 -6.21 5.67
CA PHE A 77 6.91 -5.82 4.55
C PHE A 77 6.67 -7.03 3.62
N PRO A 78 5.42 -7.35 3.26
CA PRO A 78 5.08 -8.54 2.46
C PRO A 78 5.42 -8.35 0.98
N LEU A 79 6.69 -8.15 0.67
CA LEU A 79 7.16 -7.99 -0.71
C LEU A 79 7.13 -9.32 -1.44
N VAL A 80 6.37 -9.38 -2.53
CA VAL A 80 6.33 -10.57 -3.40
C VAL A 80 7.65 -10.72 -4.14
N THR A 81 8.28 -11.90 -4.08
CA THR A 81 9.59 -12.19 -4.67
C THR A 81 9.55 -13.20 -5.82
N THR A 82 8.38 -13.61 -6.27
CA THR A 82 8.18 -14.54 -7.40
C THR A 82 8.67 -14.00 -8.74
N LYS A 83 8.83 -12.68 -8.83
CA LYS A 83 9.53 -12.00 -9.90
C LYS A 83 10.42 -10.91 -9.33
N LYS A 84 11.43 -10.49 -10.12
CA LYS A 84 12.29 -9.36 -9.75
C LYS A 84 11.45 -8.07 -9.77
N LEU A 85 11.22 -7.48 -8.60
CA LEU A 85 10.58 -6.18 -8.45
C LEU A 85 11.63 -5.06 -8.47
N HIS A 86 11.29 -3.93 -9.08
CA HIS A 86 12.13 -2.74 -9.08
C HIS A 86 11.79 -1.88 -7.86
N LEU A 87 12.26 -2.31 -6.68
CA LEU A 87 11.94 -1.69 -5.38
C LEU A 87 12.24 -0.19 -5.35
N ARG A 88 13.29 0.25 -6.05
CA ARG A 88 13.64 1.67 -6.17
C ARG A 88 12.46 2.48 -6.73
N SER A 89 11.86 2.05 -7.84
CA SER A 89 10.70 2.73 -8.41
C SER A 89 9.53 2.78 -7.45
N ILE A 90 9.23 1.69 -6.76
CA ILE A 90 8.12 1.61 -5.79
C ILE A 90 8.30 2.65 -4.67
N ILE A 91 9.52 2.73 -4.10
CA ILE A 91 9.80 3.65 -2.99
C ILE A 91 9.73 5.11 -3.46
N TYR A 92 10.40 5.45 -4.57
CA TYR A 92 10.43 6.84 -5.02
C TYR A 92 9.09 7.31 -5.58
N GLU A 93 8.29 6.43 -6.20
CA GLU A 93 6.93 6.74 -6.60
C GLU A 93 6.07 7.08 -5.37
N LEU A 94 6.12 6.25 -4.31
CA LEU A 94 5.36 6.52 -3.09
C LEU A 94 5.79 7.84 -2.42
N LEU A 95 7.10 8.10 -2.33
CA LEU A 95 7.61 9.36 -1.78
C LEU A 95 7.18 10.56 -2.63
N TRP A 96 7.16 10.41 -3.95
CA TRP A 96 6.68 11.42 -4.87
C TRP A 96 5.18 11.71 -4.67
N PHE A 97 4.32 10.69 -4.54
CA PHE A 97 2.91 10.86 -4.20
C PHE A 97 2.73 11.58 -2.85
N LEU A 98 3.47 11.17 -1.83
CA LEU A 98 3.41 11.79 -0.50
C LEU A 98 3.89 13.25 -0.49
N SER A 99 4.73 13.64 -1.43
CA SER A 99 5.17 15.04 -1.59
C SER A 99 4.08 15.95 -2.18
N GLY A 100 3.05 15.38 -2.82
CA GLY A 100 2.00 16.13 -3.51
C GLY A 100 2.41 16.64 -4.89
N SER A 101 3.61 16.31 -5.35
CA SER A 101 4.11 16.71 -6.66
C SER A 101 3.38 15.99 -7.79
N THR A 102 3.24 16.66 -8.94
CA THR A 102 2.69 16.12 -10.19
C THR A 102 3.71 16.12 -11.31
N ASN A 103 4.90 16.69 -11.06
CA ASN A 103 6.00 16.74 -12.03
C ASN A 103 6.95 15.57 -11.85
N ILE A 104 7.28 14.89 -12.96
CA ILE A 104 8.15 13.70 -12.95
C ILE A 104 9.63 14.00 -12.72
N LYS A 105 10.04 15.26 -12.65
CA LYS A 105 11.45 15.62 -12.41
C LYS A 105 12.03 14.93 -11.18
N TYR A 106 11.28 14.87 -10.07
CA TYR A 106 11.70 14.16 -8.87
C TYR A 106 12.02 12.69 -9.16
N LEU A 107 11.20 12.02 -9.96
CA LEU A 107 11.41 10.63 -10.35
C LEU A 107 12.67 10.48 -11.21
N HIS A 108 12.88 11.38 -12.19
CA HIS A 108 14.09 11.39 -13.04
C HIS A 108 15.35 11.61 -12.22
N ASP A 109 15.36 12.53 -11.26
CA ASP A 109 16.49 12.79 -10.37
C ASP A 109 16.88 11.50 -9.60
N HIS A 110 15.92 10.58 -9.43
CA HIS A 110 16.12 9.27 -8.80
C HIS A 110 16.18 8.09 -9.78
N LYS A 111 16.34 8.35 -11.09
CA LYS A 111 16.43 7.34 -12.16
C LYS A 111 15.21 6.41 -12.22
N VAL A 112 14.04 6.98 -12.07
CA VAL A 112 12.74 6.31 -12.18
C VAL A 112 11.97 6.92 -13.35
N THR A 113 11.53 6.08 -14.29
CA THR A 113 10.96 6.50 -15.59
C THR A 113 9.57 5.91 -15.84
N ILE A 114 8.96 5.32 -14.83
CA ILE A 114 7.70 4.59 -14.96
C ILE A 114 6.48 5.47 -15.30
N TRP A 115 6.63 6.79 -15.25
CA TRP A 115 5.58 7.76 -15.56
C TRP A 115 5.84 8.59 -16.82
N ASP A 116 6.95 8.34 -17.53
CA ASP A 116 7.39 9.16 -18.66
C ASP A 116 6.37 9.23 -19.81
N GLU A 117 5.72 8.12 -20.11
CA GLU A 117 4.77 8.07 -21.24
C GLU A 117 3.47 8.85 -21.03
N TRP A 118 3.20 9.27 -19.80
CA TRP A 118 1.98 10.04 -19.45
C TRP A 118 2.25 11.52 -19.18
N ALA A 119 3.52 11.90 -19.06
CA ALA A 119 3.90 13.29 -18.79
C ALA A 119 3.89 14.14 -20.07
N ASP A 120 3.53 15.41 -19.93
CA ASP A 120 3.66 16.38 -21.00
C ASP A 120 5.14 16.77 -21.25
N GLU A 121 5.35 17.67 -22.20
CA GLU A 121 6.69 18.20 -22.56
C GLU A 121 7.44 18.90 -21.41
N ASN A 122 6.72 19.38 -20.39
CA ASN A 122 7.26 20.01 -19.19
C ASN A 122 7.45 19.01 -18.03
N GLY A 123 7.10 17.74 -18.24
CA GLY A 123 7.14 16.69 -17.22
C GLY A 123 5.95 16.73 -16.26
N GLU A 124 4.86 17.39 -16.61
CA GLU A 124 3.65 17.47 -15.79
C GLU A 124 2.63 16.41 -16.17
N LEU A 125 1.97 15.84 -15.14
CA LEU A 125 0.91 14.84 -15.27
C LEU A 125 -0.49 15.41 -14.98
N GLY A 126 -0.56 16.65 -14.47
CA GLY A 126 -1.81 17.18 -13.97
C GLY A 126 -2.24 16.56 -12.63
N PRO A 127 -3.54 16.53 -12.29
CA PRO A 127 -4.03 16.16 -10.97
C PRO A 127 -4.05 14.64 -10.74
N VAL A 128 -2.85 14.04 -10.60
CA VAL A 128 -2.67 12.64 -10.23
C VAL A 128 -2.61 12.43 -8.71
N TYR A 129 -2.27 11.23 -8.26
CA TYR A 129 -2.35 10.77 -6.87
C TYR A 129 -1.77 11.74 -5.83
N GLY A 130 -0.58 12.33 -6.09
CA GLY A 130 0.05 13.24 -5.16
C GLY A 130 -0.82 14.45 -4.87
N ARG A 131 -1.34 15.10 -5.90
CA ARG A 131 -2.26 16.22 -5.73
C ARG A 131 -3.57 15.82 -5.05
N GLN A 132 -4.12 14.65 -5.42
CA GLN A 132 -5.35 14.17 -4.80
C GLN A 132 -5.15 13.88 -3.30
N TRP A 133 -4.03 13.34 -2.91
CA TRP A 133 -3.74 13.01 -1.51
C TRP A 133 -3.43 14.25 -0.66
N ARG A 134 -2.72 15.23 -1.23
CA ARG A 134 -2.15 16.36 -0.49
C ARG A 134 -2.90 17.68 -0.69
N ALA A 135 -3.68 17.82 -1.74
CA ALA A 135 -4.35 19.07 -2.08
C ALA A 135 -5.65 18.83 -2.86
N TRP A 136 -6.55 18.01 -2.32
CA TRP A 136 -7.86 17.75 -2.94
C TRP A 136 -8.69 19.04 -3.00
N PRO A 137 -9.12 19.53 -4.17
CA PRO A 137 -9.90 20.76 -4.29
C PRO A 137 -11.34 20.54 -3.82
N THR A 138 -11.87 21.49 -3.07
CA THR A 138 -13.28 21.54 -2.67
C THR A 138 -14.05 22.54 -3.53
N SER A 139 -15.40 22.40 -3.56
CA SER A 139 -16.27 23.27 -4.34
C SER A 139 -16.25 24.75 -3.89
N ASP A 140 -15.83 25.03 -2.65
CA ASP A 140 -15.68 26.37 -2.08
C ASP A 140 -14.28 26.98 -2.25
N GLY A 141 -13.41 26.34 -3.04
CA GLY A 141 -12.08 26.83 -3.39
C GLY A 141 -10.98 26.53 -2.37
N ARG A 142 -11.29 25.80 -1.29
CA ARG A 142 -10.28 25.29 -0.35
C ARG A 142 -9.61 24.04 -0.90
N THR A 143 -8.57 23.58 -0.21
CA THR A 143 -7.96 22.28 -0.44
C THR A 143 -7.93 21.45 0.83
N ILE A 144 -8.06 20.15 0.68
CA ILE A 144 -7.97 19.17 1.77
C ILE A 144 -6.70 18.36 1.62
N ASP A 145 -5.88 18.32 2.67
CA ASP A 145 -4.74 17.41 2.78
C ASP A 145 -5.20 16.12 3.46
N GLN A 146 -5.64 15.16 2.65
CA GLN A 146 -6.20 13.90 3.14
C GLN A 146 -5.20 13.09 3.96
N ILE A 147 -3.90 13.11 3.60
CA ILE A 147 -2.86 12.39 4.35
C ILE A 147 -2.69 12.98 5.75
N SER A 148 -2.62 14.31 5.85
CA SER A 148 -2.52 14.96 7.16
C SER A 148 -3.74 14.71 8.04
N GLU A 149 -4.94 14.75 7.46
CA GLU A 149 -6.16 14.45 8.20
C GLU A 149 -6.19 13.00 8.72
N VAL A 150 -5.82 12.02 7.89
CA VAL A 150 -5.75 10.61 8.31
C VAL A 150 -4.75 10.43 9.45
N LEU A 151 -3.55 11.02 9.34
CA LEU A 151 -2.54 10.93 10.39
C LEU A 151 -3.03 11.52 11.71
N GLU A 152 -3.70 12.67 11.68
CA GLU A 152 -4.27 13.29 12.88
C GLU A 152 -5.40 12.43 13.49
N ARG A 153 -6.24 11.82 12.65
CA ARG A 153 -7.30 10.92 13.13
C ARG A 153 -6.73 9.68 13.78
N ILE A 154 -5.70 9.06 13.19
CA ILE A 154 -5.02 7.90 13.77
C ILE A 154 -4.41 8.25 15.13
N LYS A 155 -3.76 9.42 15.26
CA LYS A 155 -3.19 9.88 16.53
C LYS A 155 -4.25 10.11 17.61
N LYS A 156 -5.37 10.73 17.25
CA LYS A 156 -6.44 11.11 18.20
C LYS A 156 -7.36 9.95 18.57
N ASN A 157 -7.66 9.09 17.62
CA ASN A 157 -8.59 7.96 17.80
C ASN A 157 -8.22 6.80 16.87
N PRO A 158 -7.21 5.98 17.24
CA PRO A 158 -6.74 4.88 16.40
C PRO A 158 -7.81 3.80 16.13
N ASP A 159 -8.84 3.71 16.98
CA ASP A 159 -9.94 2.76 16.83
C ASP A 159 -11.09 3.30 15.96
N SER A 160 -10.93 4.48 15.39
CA SER A 160 -11.94 5.07 14.50
C SER A 160 -12.15 4.20 13.26
N ARG A 161 -13.43 4.00 12.93
CA ARG A 161 -13.85 3.37 11.65
C ARG A 161 -14.21 4.40 10.58
N ARG A 162 -13.88 5.68 10.81
CA ARG A 162 -14.13 6.82 9.92
C ARG A 162 -12.80 7.51 9.61
N LEU A 163 -11.95 6.81 8.88
CA LEU A 163 -10.70 7.36 8.35
C LEU A 163 -10.92 7.91 6.94
#